data_00e5bb3112edfab1c7e1191fbf91f83a
#
_entry.id   00e5bb3112edfab1c7e1191fbf91f83a
#
_cell.length_a   1.000
_cell.length_b   1.000
_cell.length_c   1.000
_cell.angle_alpha   90.00
_cell.angle_beta   90.00
_cell.angle_gamma   90.00
#
_symmetry.space_group_name_H-M   'P 1'
#
loop_
_entity.id
_entity.type
_entity.pdbx_description
1 polymer ?
#
loop_
_entity_poly.entity_id
_entity_poly.type
_entity_poly.pdbx_seq_one_letter_code
_entity_poly.pdbx_strand_id
1 'polypeptide(L)'
;PARNEAHNIEAILSDLTHVESECLLEIIVCDDASEDSTAELVETWMQRDSRIRLISSSGPPSGWLGKNHACHLLSRQARGRYLLFLDADVRLSPAFIERVLSYATTHRLSLLSLFPRQRMQTWAERVSVPNMHLILLSLLLLPLVRRVGFSSLSAANGQCMLFDGEIYRALRPHDRFRHSRAEDIEIAREFKRQGYRISCMSSTKLIECRMYDSISAAIEGFSKNITLMLGGSYAIALIYWILTSIGWLAVWLGRADLLLPYLLTEVAIRVFVSLCSNQSIVYNIILAPSQQLLLGLFIIKSWVNSQRRQGLTWKGRSI
;
A
#
# COMPACT_ATOMS: atom_id res chain seq x y z
N PRO A 1 11.38 6.77 -3.14
CA PRO A 1 12.39 5.71 -3.10
C PRO A 1 12.30 4.86 -4.36
N ALA A 2 13.42 4.50 -4.96
CA ALA A 2 13.47 3.68 -6.16
C ALA A 2 14.59 2.64 -6.03
N ARG A 3 14.33 1.39 -6.41
CA ARG A 3 15.31 0.34 -6.60
C ARG A 3 14.84 -0.61 -7.69
N ASN A 4 15.60 -0.71 -8.77
CA ASN A 4 15.27 -1.51 -9.95
C ASN A 4 13.85 -1.19 -10.46
N GLU A 5 13.62 0.08 -10.77
CA GLU A 5 12.34 0.64 -11.21
C GLU A 5 12.40 1.19 -12.64
N ALA A 6 13.35 0.77 -13.46
CA ALA A 6 13.50 1.28 -14.83
C ALA A 6 12.20 1.21 -15.66
N HIS A 7 11.34 0.22 -15.39
CA HIS A 7 10.05 0.08 -16.05
C HIS A 7 8.97 1.10 -15.63
N ASN A 8 9.12 1.69 -14.42
CA ASN A 8 8.09 2.53 -13.82
C ASN A 8 8.50 3.99 -13.69
N ILE A 9 9.80 4.25 -13.47
CA ILE A 9 10.30 5.56 -13.06
C ILE A 9 9.99 6.68 -14.07
N GLU A 10 10.09 6.42 -15.35
CA GLU A 10 9.76 7.41 -16.38
C GLU A 10 8.29 7.81 -16.36
N ALA A 11 7.41 6.84 -16.11
CA ALA A 11 5.99 7.07 -16.12
C ALA A 11 5.54 7.97 -14.95
N ILE A 12 6.06 7.74 -13.74
CA ILE A 12 5.72 8.60 -12.59
C ILE A 12 6.39 9.98 -12.71
N LEU A 13 7.62 10.08 -13.20
CA LEU A 13 8.26 11.37 -13.43
C LEU A 13 7.50 12.18 -14.49
N SER A 14 7.06 11.54 -15.56
CA SER A 14 6.19 12.17 -16.55
C SER A 14 4.89 12.68 -15.92
N ASP A 15 4.21 11.88 -15.09
CA ASP A 15 2.99 12.33 -14.41
C ASP A 15 3.27 13.55 -13.52
N LEU A 16 4.36 13.52 -12.72
CA LEU A 16 4.72 14.62 -11.81
C LEU A 16 5.13 15.90 -12.53
N THR A 17 5.81 15.81 -13.67
CA THR A 17 6.24 16.99 -14.43
C THR A 17 5.07 17.68 -15.15
N HIS A 18 4.01 16.92 -15.47
CA HIS A 18 2.77 17.47 -16.06
C HIS A 18 1.82 18.05 -15.00
N VAL A 19 2.16 17.97 -13.72
CA VAL A 19 1.39 18.66 -12.67
C VAL A 19 1.71 20.16 -12.74
N GLU A 20 0.77 20.93 -13.27
CA GLU A 20 0.81 22.39 -13.30
C GLU A 20 0.35 22.96 -11.95
N SER A 21 1.13 22.75 -10.91
CA SER A 21 0.81 23.25 -9.58
C SER A 21 2.01 23.95 -8.96
N GLU A 22 1.83 25.20 -8.59
CA GLU A 22 2.82 25.97 -7.82
C GLU A 22 3.12 25.35 -6.45
N CYS A 23 2.24 24.46 -5.98
CA CYS A 23 2.44 23.73 -4.74
C CYS A 23 3.53 22.66 -4.82
N LEU A 24 3.90 22.19 -6.03
CA LEU A 24 4.96 21.20 -6.23
C LEU A 24 6.33 21.87 -6.33
N LEU A 25 7.01 21.97 -5.21
CA LEU A 25 8.30 22.66 -5.07
C LEU A 25 9.46 21.85 -5.66
N GLU A 26 9.52 20.56 -5.38
CA GLU A 26 10.63 19.68 -5.74
C GLU A 26 10.18 18.22 -5.86
N ILE A 27 10.89 17.47 -6.70
CA ILE A 27 10.72 16.02 -6.88
C ILE A 27 12.06 15.37 -6.59
N ILE A 28 12.15 14.61 -5.49
CA ILE A 28 13.41 13.98 -5.08
C ILE A 28 13.27 12.47 -5.24
N VAL A 29 14.14 11.87 -6.03
CA VAL A 29 14.27 10.43 -6.19
C VAL A 29 15.48 9.96 -5.38
N CYS A 30 15.30 8.94 -4.55
CA CYS A 30 16.41 8.23 -3.92
C CYS A 30 16.60 6.90 -4.64
N ASP A 31 17.68 6.77 -5.37
CA ASP A 31 18.13 5.50 -5.95
C ASP A 31 18.84 4.67 -4.86
N ASP A 32 18.21 3.56 -4.47
CA ASP A 32 18.74 2.66 -3.44
C ASP A 32 19.63 1.58 -4.06
N ALA A 33 20.73 1.99 -4.69
CA ALA A 33 21.70 1.14 -5.38
C ALA A 33 21.02 0.20 -6.41
N SER A 34 20.33 0.76 -7.37
CA SER A 34 19.76 0.02 -8.50
C SER A 34 20.86 -0.60 -9.36
N GLU A 35 20.54 -1.74 -9.95
CA GLU A 35 21.43 -2.50 -10.84
C GLU A 35 20.96 -2.40 -12.31
N ASP A 36 19.81 -1.73 -12.52
CA ASP A 36 19.24 -1.44 -13.83
C ASP A 36 19.44 0.06 -14.20
N SER A 37 18.82 0.52 -15.28
CA SER A 37 18.95 1.89 -15.76
C SER A 37 18.11 2.92 -14.97
N THR A 38 17.65 2.62 -13.75
CA THR A 38 16.79 3.52 -12.97
C THR A 38 17.44 4.90 -12.76
N ALA A 39 18.70 4.94 -12.32
CA ALA A 39 19.41 6.19 -12.04
C ALA A 39 19.63 7.02 -13.32
N GLU A 40 20.06 6.39 -14.40
CA GLU A 40 20.30 7.04 -15.71
C GLU A 40 19.03 7.68 -16.27
N LEU A 41 17.89 7.01 -16.12
CA LEU A 41 16.59 7.53 -16.53
C LEU A 41 16.22 8.78 -15.70
N VAL A 42 16.44 8.76 -14.39
CA VAL A 42 16.20 9.94 -13.55
C VAL A 42 17.11 11.11 -13.94
N GLU A 43 18.39 10.87 -14.20
CA GLU A 43 19.34 11.89 -14.66
C GLU A 43 18.90 12.54 -15.98
N THR A 44 18.34 11.75 -16.89
CA THR A 44 17.75 12.26 -18.14
C THR A 44 16.57 13.20 -17.86
N TRP A 45 15.72 12.87 -16.89
CA TRP A 45 14.59 13.72 -16.49
C TRP A 45 15.02 14.98 -15.73
N MET A 46 16.13 14.96 -14.99
CA MET A 46 16.70 16.16 -14.35
C MET A 46 17.10 17.24 -15.37
N GLN A 47 17.48 16.84 -16.60
CA GLN A 47 17.78 17.79 -17.67
C GLN A 47 16.53 18.45 -18.24
N ARG A 48 15.34 17.83 -18.07
CA ARG A 48 14.07 18.31 -18.60
C ARG A 48 13.29 19.17 -17.60
N ASP A 49 13.43 18.88 -16.31
CA ASP A 49 12.71 19.58 -15.24
C ASP A 49 13.64 19.83 -14.05
N SER A 50 13.95 21.08 -13.79
CA SER A 50 14.87 21.51 -12.71
C SER A 50 14.34 21.21 -11.28
N ARG A 51 13.06 20.85 -11.13
CA ARG A 51 12.50 20.42 -9.84
C ARG A 51 12.96 19.02 -9.45
N ILE A 52 13.44 18.22 -10.42
CA ILE A 52 13.86 16.83 -10.19
C ILE A 52 15.29 16.82 -9.65
N ARG A 53 15.49 16.03 -8.60
CA ARG A 53 16.82 15.78 -8.00
C ARG A 53 16.98 14.30 -7.71
N LEU A 54 18.20 13.78 -7.96
CA LEU A 54 18.59 12.42 -7.63
C LEU A 54 19.45 12.40 -6.38
N ILE A 55 19.20 11.45 -5.49
CA ILE A 55 20.05 11.08 -4.37
C ILE A 55 20.45 9.63 -4.55
N SER A 56 21.73 9.34 -4.55
CA SER A 56 22.22 7.96 -4.61
C SER A 56 22.52 7.44 -3.21
N SER A 57 22.05 6.22 -2.93
CA SER A 57 22.34 5.48 -1.71
C SER A 57 23.19 4.25 -2.05
N SER A 58 24.20 3.96 -1.28
CA SER A 58 24.98 2.71 -1.39
C SER A 58 24.24 1.48 -0.84
N GLY A 59 22.99 1.66 -0.46
CA GLY A 59 22.15 0.66 0.18
C GLY A 59 21.94 0.93 1.67
N PRO A 60 21.01 0.18 2.30
CA PRO A 60 20.67 0.38 3.69
C PRO A 60 21.83 -0.08 4.60
N PRO A 61 22.17 0.68 5.67
CA PRO A 61 23.07 0.20 6.70
C PRO A 61 22.46 -0.96 7.48
N SER A 62 23.29 -1.68 8.25
CA SER A 62 22.81 -2.78 9.08
C SER A 62 21.65 -2.33 9.95
N GLY A 63 20.61 -3.15 9.97
CA GLY A 63 19.40 -2.90 10.75
C GLY A 63 18.39 -1.94 10.10
N TRP A 64 18.50 -1.65 8.81
CA TRP A 64 17.52 -0.90 8.07
C TRP A 64 16.93 -1.72 6.93
N LEU A 65 15.64 -1.56 6.69
CA LEU A 65 15.04 -1.96 5.42
C LEU A 65 15.31 -0.89 4.34
N GLY A 66 15.55 -1.33 3.11
CA GLY A 66 15.94 -0.43 2.01
C GLY A 66 14.96 0.72 1.79
N LYS A 67 13.64 0.42 1.71
CA LYS A 67 12.62 1.45 1.54
C LYS A 67 12.64 2.47 2.67
N ASN A 68 12.71 2.02 3.93
CA ASN A 68 12.69 2.90 5.10
C ASN A 68 13.93 3.80 5.14
N HIS A 69 15.09 3.24 4.78
CA HIS A 69 16.33 4.01 4.67
C HIS A 69 16.23 5.07 3.56
N ALA A 70 15.78 4.70 2.38
CA ALA A 70 15.59 5.63 1.27
C ALA A 70 14.58 6.75 1.62
N CYS A 71 13.45 6.42 2.25
CA CYS A 71 12.48 7.42 2.74
C CYS A 71 13.09 8.34 3.81
N HIS A 72 13.93 7.81 4.70
CA HIS A 72 14.65 8.61 5.68
C HIS A 72 15.61 9.59 4.99
N LEU A 73 16.41 9.14 4.03
CA LEU A 73 17.32 10.01 3.27
C LEU A 73 16.56 11.11 2.51
N LEU A 74 15.47 10.76 1.84
CA LEU A 74 14.60 11.71 1.15
C LEU A 74 14.09 12.80 2.09
N SER A 75 13.62 12.42 3.27
CA SER A 75 13.06 13.36 4.24
C SER A 75 14.08 14.40 4.76
N ARG A 76 15.35 14.02 4.81
CA ARG A 76 16.44 14.92 5.22
C ARG A 76 16.78 15.97 4.17
N GLN A 77 16.49 15.69 2.92
CA GLN A 77 16.76 16.58 1.79
C GLN A 77 15.56 17.43 1.40
N ALA A 78 14.36 17.00 1.81
CA ALA A 78 13.12 17.66 1.45
C ALA A 78 12.91 18.96 2.23
N ARG A 79 12.56 20.04 1.51
CA ARG A 79 12.36 21.40 2.04
C ARG A 79 10.89 21.80 2.15
N GLY A 80 10.01 21.04 1.51
CA GLY A 80 8.58 21.32 1.45
C GLY A 80 7.92 21.38 2.83
N ARG A 81 6.83 22.16 2.94
CA ARG A 81 5.95 22.17 4.11
C ARG A 81 5.27 20.80 4.27
N TYR A 82 4.86 20.20 3.18
CA TYR A 82 4.33 18.84 3.14
C TYR A 82 5.33 17.92 2.47
N LEU A 83 5.46 16.69 2.97
CA LEU A 83 6.28 15.63 2.40
C LEU A 83 5.36 14.56 1.84
N LEU A 84 5.38 14.39 0.51
CA LEU A 84 4.63 13.35 -0.17
C LEU A 84 5.58 12.23 -0.59
N PHE A 85 5.41 11.06 0.03
CA PHE A 85 6.11 9.84 -0.38
C PHE A 85 5.25 9.06 -1.35
N LEU A 86 5.84 8.68 -2.47
CA LEU A 86 5.22 7.88 -3.52
C LEU A 86 6.14 6.71 -3.88
N ASP A 87 5.55 5.53 -4.09
CA ASP A 87 6.28 4.43 -4.71
C ASP A 87 6.39 4.68 -6.23
N ALA A 88 7.41 4.14 -6.87
CA ALA A 88 7.69 4.38 -8.28
C ALA A 88 6.69 3.73 -9.25
N ASP A 89 5.90 2.76 -8.77
CA ASP A 89 4.92 1.99 -9.53
C ASP A 89 3.52 2.61 -9.59
N VAL A 90 3.32 3.80 -8.99
CA VAL A 90 2.05 4.51 -9.04
C VAL A 90 1.95 5.43 -10.24
N ARG A 91 0.72 5.72 -10.66
CA ARG A 91 0.37 6.69 -11.71
C ARG A 91 -0.56 7.75 -11.13
N LEU A 92 -0.34 9.00 -11.50
CA LEU A 92 -1.03 10.15 -10.93
C LEU A 92 -1.89 10.85 -11.99
N SER A 93 -3.06 11.34 -11.58
CA SER A 93 -3.81 12.29 -12.41
C SER A 93 -3.24 13.70 -12.25
N PRO A 94 -3.42 14.60 -13.25
CA PRO A 94 -2.94 15.98 -13.14
C PRO A 94 -3.44 16.74 -11.91
N ALA A 95 -4.67 16.47 -11.47
CA ALA A 95 -5.29 17.12 -10.31
C ALA A 95 -4.88 16.50 -8.95
N PHE A 96 -3.99 15.50 -8.95
CA PHE A 96 -3.68 14.73 -7.73
C PHE A 96 -3.14 15.61 -6.61
N ILE A 97 -2.07 16.36 -6.86
CA ILE A 97 -1.37 17.17 -5.84
C ILE A 97 -2.33 18.17 -5.17
N GLU A 98 -3.06 18.94 -5.95
CA GLU A 98 -3.99 19.95 -5.44
C GLU A 98 -5.08 19.33 -4.58
N ARG A 99 -5.70 18.24 -5.04
CA ARG A 99 -6.79 17.59 -4.31
C ARG A 99 -6.32 16.97 -3.00
N VAL A 100 -5.15 16.35 -3.00
CA VAL A 100 -4.57 15.73 -1.81
C VAL A 100 -4.17 16.80 -0.77
N LEU A 101 -3.53 17.88 -1.21
CA LEU A 101 -3.19 19.02 -0.34
C LEU A 101 -4.44 19.75 0.19
N SER A 102 -5.40 20.03 -0.67
CA SER A 102 -6.66 20.67 -0.26
C SER A 102 -7.39 19.82 0.79
N TYR A 103 -7.47 18.51 0.60
CA TYR A 103 -8.09 17.62 1.58
C TYR A 103 -7.32 17.60 2.91
N ALA A 104 -5.99 17.49 2.85
CA ALA A 104 -5.15 17.46 4.05
C ALA A 104 -5.23 18.77 4.86
N THR A 105 -5.21 19.91 4.17
CA THR A 105 -5.30 21.23 4.82
C THR A 105 -6.68 21.49 5.41
N THR A 106 -7.75 21.20 4.65
CA THR A 106 -9.14 21.36 5.12
C THR A 106 -9.41 20.57 6.39
N HIS A 107 -8.87 19.36 6.47
CA HIS A 107 -9.07 18.49 7.63
C HIS A 107 -7.94 18.59 8.67
N ARG A 108 -6.96 19.47 8.46
CA ARG A 108 -5.78 19.66 9.34
C ARG A 108 -5.11 18.33 9.68
N LEU A 109 -4.82 17.56 8.64
CA LEU A 109 -4.21 16.22 8.77
C LEU A 109 -2.69 16.33 8.91
N SER A 110 -2.14 15.55 9.83
CA SER A 110 -0.70 15.35 9.97
C SER A 110 -0.19 14.20 9.10
N LEU A 111 -1.09 13.28 8.74
CA LEU A 111 -0.84 12.19 7.81
C LEU A 111 -2.10 11.90 6.99
N LEU A 112 -1.96 11.90 5.68
CA LEU A 112 -2.96 11.39 4.74
C LEU A 112 -2.32 10.26 3.93
N SER A 113 -2.94 9.08 3.95
CA SER A 113 -2.52 7.96 3.11
C SER A 113 -3.63 7.58 2.15
N LEU A 114 -3.25 7.17 0.95
CA LEU A 114 -4.17 6.74 -0.09
C LEU A 114 -3.83 5.32 -0.56
N PHE A 115 -4.85 4.45 -0.59
CA PHE A 115 -4.76 3.20 -1.33
C PHE A 115 -5.01 3.50 -2.81
N PRO A 116 -4.02 3.30 -3.70
CA PRO A 116 -4.19 3.49 -5.13
C PRO A 116 -5.27 2.55 -5.70
N ARG A 117 -6.01 3.03 -6.71
CA ARG A 117 -6.86 2.16 -7.50
C ARG A 117 -6.01 1.12 -8.20
N GLN A 118 -6.34 -0.15 -8.03
CA GLN A 118 -5.59 -1.24 -8.66
C GLN A 118 -6.05 -1.43 -10.11
N ARG A 119 -5.11 -1.28 -11.04
CA ARG A 119 -5.34 -1.61 -12.46
C ARG A 119 -5.15 -3.10 -12.66
N MET A 120 -6.20 -3.78 -13.08
CA MET A 120 -6.21 -5.23 -13.31
C MET A 120 -6.53 -5.48 -14.78
N GLN A 121 -5.52 -5.84 -15.55
CA GLN A 121 -5.63 -6.10 -16.99
C GLN A 121 -5.71 -7.60 -17.28
N THR A 122 -4.91 -8.39 -16.59
CA THR A 122 -4.81 -9.83 -16.79
C THR A 122 -5.76 -10.61 -15.87
N TRP A 123 -5.99 -11.86 -16.21
CA TRP A 123 -6.73 -12.78 -15.37
C TRP A 123 -6.05 -13.03 -14.02
N ALA A 124 -4.71 -13.15 -14.03
CA ALA A 124 -3.91 -13.30 -12.82
C ALA A 124 -4.15 -12.17 -11.81
N GLU A 125 -4.17 -10.93 -12.28
CA GLU A 125 -4.43 -9.75 -11.44
C GLU A 125 -5.84 -9.76 -10.86
N ARG A 126 -6.85 -10.13 -11.65
CA ARG A 126 -8.27 -10.18 -11.20
C ARG A 126 -8.54 -11.24 -10.14
N VAL A 127 -7.72 -12.28 -10.08
CA VAL A 127 -7.86 -13.35 -9.07
C VAL A 127 -7.04 -13.04 -7.82
N SER A 128 -5.89 -12.36 -7.93
CA SER A 128 -4.97 -12.13 -6.82
C SER A 128 -5.19 -10.82 -6.08
N VAL A 129 -5.24 -9.71 -6.82
CA VAL A 129 -5.18 -8.35 -6.28
C VAL A 129 -6.40 -7.94 -5.43
N PRO A 130 -7.64 -8.34 -5.75
CA PRO A 130 -8.81 -7.95 -4.95
C PRO A 130 -8.77 -8.41 -3.49
N ASN A 131 -8.01 -9.47 -3.18
CA ASN A 131 -7.88 -9.99 -1.81
C ASN A 131 -7.36 -8.92 -0.82
N MET A 132 -6.46 -8.04 -1.26
CA MET A 132 -5.94 -6.95 -0.42
C MET A 132 -7.06 -6.01 0.03
N HIS A 133 -7.89 -5.55 -0.90
CA HIS A 133 -9.01 -4.66 -0.57
C HIS A 133 -10.12 -5.38 0.20
N LEU A 134 -10.36 -6.67 -0.11
CA LEU A 134 -11.33 -7.46 0.64
C LEU A 134 -10.93 -7.54 2.12
N ILE A 135 -9.68 -7.88 2.43
CA ILE A 135 -9.18 -7.93 3.80
C ILE A 135 -9.28 -6.56 4.45
N LEU A 136 -8.74 -5.52 3.80
CA LEU A 136 -8.70 -4.18 4.36
C LEU A 136 -10.10 -3.66 4.69
N LEU A 137 -11.02 -3.67 3.72
CA LEU A 137 -12.32 -3.01 3.84
C LEU A 137 -13.36 -3.85 4.59
N SER A 138 -13.17 -5.18 4.68
CA SER A 138 -14.02 -6.03 5.53
C SER A 138 -13.66 -5.93 7.01
N LEU A 139 -12.39 -5.63 7.33
CA LEU A 139 -11.91 -5.55 8.71
C LEU A 139 -11.86 -4.11 9.26
N LEU A 140 -11.75 -3.11 8.38
CA LEU A 140 -11.61 -1.72 8.80
C LEU A 140 -12.44 -0.77 7.94
N LEU A 141 -13.36 -0.08 8.58
CA LEU A 141 -14.09 1.02 7.96
C LEU A 141 -13.19 2.26 7.89
N LEU A 142 -12.62 2.56 6.72
CA LEU A 142 -11.66 3.66 6.53
C LEU A 142 -12.11 5.02 7.09
N PRO A 143 -13.41 5.42 7.05
CA PRO A 143 -13.86 6.65 7.70
C PRO A 143 -13.57 6.72 9.20
N LEU A 144 -13.49 5.57 9.89
CA LEU A 144 -13.17 5.51 11.32
C LEU A 144 -11.70 5.87 11.59
N VAL A 145 -10.81 5.67 10.63
CA VAL A 145 -9.40 6.06 10.76
C VAL A 145 -9.29 7.53 11.13
N ARG A 146 -10.12 8.40 10.56
CA ARG A 146 -10.11 9.84 10.86
C ARG A 146 -10.97 10.22 12.06
N ARG A 147 -12.10 9.55 12.27
CA ARG A 147 -13.12 9.97 13.24
C ARG A 147 -12.85 9.49 14.66
N VAL A 148 -12.09 8.40 14.80
CA VAL A 148 -11.86 7.74 16.08
C VAL A 148 -10.39 7.81 16.47
N GLY A 149 -10.10 8.10 17.73
CA GLY A 149 -8.74 8.27 18.25
C GLY A 149 -7.98 6.97 18.54
N PHE A 150 -8.64 5.80 18.49
CA PHE A 150 -7.99 4.51 18.79
C PHE A 150 -6.92 4.15 17.77
N SER A 151 -5.69 3.93 18.23
CA SER A 151 -4.56 3.56 17.37
C SER A 151 -4.73 2.20 16.69
N SER A 152 -5.55 1.29 17.25
CA SER A 152 -5.91 0.01 16.63
C SER A 152 -6.72 0.20 15.34
N LEU A 153 -7.49 1.29 15.22
CA LEU A 153 -8.23 1.67 14.01
C LEU A 153 -7.39 2.60 13.13
N SER A 154 -6.15 2.18 12.82
CA SER A 154 -5.26 2.89 11.91
C SER A 154 -5.00 2.05 10.66
N ALA A 155 -4.99 2.70 9.52
CA ALA A 155 -4.52 2.15 8.26
C ALA A 155 -3.67 3.20 7.53
N ALA A 156 -2.71 2.73 6.79
CA ALA A 156 -1.97 3.49 5.79
C ALA A 156 -1.51 2.53 4.70
N ASN A 157 -1.15 3.08 3.55
CA ASN A 157 -0.51 2.38 2.45
C ASN A 157 0.76 3.13 2.05
N GLY A 158 1.89 2.46 2.15
CA GLY A 158 3.20 2.99 1.85
C GLY A 158 3.40 3.45 0.41
N GLN A 159 2.49 3.12 -0.52
CA GLN A 159 2.55 3.59 -1.91
C GLN A 159 2.23 5.08 -2.04
N CYS A 160 1.47 5.65 -1.09
CA CYS A 160 1.14 7.07 -1.10
C CYS A 160 0.87 7.58 0.32
N MET A 161 1.81 8.37 0.85
CA MET A 161 1.73 8.96 2.18
C MET A 161 2.13 10.44 2.14
N LEU A 162 1.18 11.33 2.44
CA LEU A 162 1.41 12.76 2.61
C LEU A 162 1.51 13.09 4.09
N PHE A 163 2.58 13.74 4.49
CA PHE A 163 2.84 14.17 5.87
C PHE A 163 2.90 15.69 5.98
N ASP A 164 2.46 16.22 7.12
CA ASP A 164 2.93 17.53 7.59
C ASP A 164 4.44 17.42 7.86
N GLY A 165 5.23 18.24 7.19
CA GLY A 165 6.69 18.12 7.20
C GLY A 165 7.31 18.50 8.56
N GLU A 166 6.70 19.39 9.33
CA GLU A 166 7.19 19.76 10.67
C GLU A 166 7.02 18.59 11.63
N ILE A 167 5.83 17.98 11.65
CA ILE A 167 5.53 16.80 12.46
C ILE A 167 6.38 15.62 12.05
N TYR A 168 6.56 15.41 10.74
CA TYR A 168 7.42 14.34 10.24
C TYR A 168 8.86 14.49 10.72
N ARG A 169 9.44 15.71 10.63
CA ARG A 169 10.83 15.97 11.07
C ARG A 169 10.98 15.80 12.57
N ALA A 170 9.96 16.15 13.35
CA ALA A 170 9.94 15.95 14.80
C ALA A 170 9.91 14.45 15.19
N LEU A 171 9.05 13.66 14.53
CA LEU A 171 8.85 12.25 14.87
C LEU A 171 9.83 11.30 14.19
N ARG A 172 10.40 11.68 13.03
CA ARG A 172 11.31 10.86 12.18
C ARG A 172 10.81 9.43 12.00
N PRO A 173 9.60 9.23 11.47
CA PRO A 173 8.92 7.95 11.56
C PRO A 173 9.66 6.82 10.82
N HIS A 174 10.24 7.06 9.64
CA HIS A 174 11.00 6.02 8.93
C HIS A 174 12.32 5.64 9.64
N ASP A 175 12.92 6.52 10.43
CA ASP A 175 14.04 6.17 11.31
C ASP A 175 13.58 5.32 12.50
N ARG A 176 12.47 5.71 13.11
CA ARG A 176 11.89 5.01 14.27
C ARG A 176 11.46 3.59 13.93
N PHE A 177 10.85 3.40 12.76
CA PHE A 177 10.34 2.10 12.28
C PHE A 177 11.25 1.48 11.21
N ARG A 178 12.54 1.75 11.25
CA ARG A 178 13.53 1.34 10.25
C ARG A 178 13.58 -0.16 9.95
N HIS A 179 13.20 -1.00 10.92
CA HIS A 179 13.18 -2.46 10.79
C HIS A 179 11.81 -3.02 10.37
N SER A 180 10.77 -2.18 10.34
CA SER A 180 9.41 -2.66 10.11
C SER A 180 9.13 -2.85 8.64
N ARG A 181 8.47 -3.96 8.31
CA ARG A 181 7.93 -4.23 6.97
C ARG A 181 6.52 -3.70 6.78
N ALA A 182 5.86 -3.30 7.87
CA ALA A 182 4.57 -2.64 7.88
C ALA A 182 4.73 -1.24 8.47
N GLU A 183 5.78 -0.54 8.04
CA GLU A 183 6.14 0.78 8.52
C GLU A 183 4.99 1.77 8.39
N ASP A 184 4.23 1.67 7.31
CA ASP A 184 3.08 2.52 7.01
C ASP A 184 2.00 2.42 8.11
N ILE A 185 1.63 1.19 8.51
CA ILE A 185 0.65 0.94 9.57
C ILE A 185 1.21 1.38 10.93
N GLU A 186 2.48 1.09 11.21
CA GLU A 186 3.13 1.46 12.48
C GLU A 186 3.26 2.98 12.62
N ILE A 187 3.62 3.66 11.54
CA ILE A 187 3.65 5.13 11.47
C ILE A 187 2.25 5.70 11.74
N ALA A 188 1.22 5.18 11.06
CA ALA A 188 -0.13 5.64 11.27
C ALA A 188 -0.62 5.44 12.71
N ARG A 189 -0.30 4.29 13.33
CA ARG A 189 -0.60 4.01 14.73
C ARG A 189 0.12 4.97 15.67
N GLU A 190 1.39 5.26 15.40
CA GLU A 190 2.18 6.17 16.22
C GLU A 190 1.66 7.60 16.14
N PHE A 191 1.34 8.10 14.95
CA PHE A 191 0.73 9.42 14.80
C PHE A 191 -0.55 9.55 15.62
N LYS A 192 -1.40 8.52 15.62
CA LYS A 192 -2.60 8.51 16.47
C LYS A 192 -2.29 8.47 17.96
N ARG A 193 -1.30 7.68 18.41
CA ARG A 193 -0.90 7.65 19.83
C ARG A 193 -0.42 8.99 20.32
N GLN A 194 0.22 9.76 19.44
CA GLN A 194 0.67 11.12 19.73
C GLN A 194 -0.46 12.17 19.59
N GLY A 195 -1.70 11.75 19.32
CA GLY A 195 -2.85 12.66 19.20
C GLY A 195 -2.96 13.37 17.86
N TYR A 196 -2.15 13.02 16.85
CA TYR A 196 -2.21 13.65 15.55
C TYR A 196 -3.40 13.14 14.72
N ARG A 197 -3.93 14.04 13.89
CA ARG A 197 -5.02 13.70 12.97
C ARG A 197 -4.50 12.99 11.75
N ILE A 198 -5.00 11.79 11.50
CA ILE A 198 -4.67 11.02 10.31
C ILE A 198 -5.93 10.65 9.52
N SER A 199 -5.76 10.41 8.23
CA SER A 199 -6.80 9.85 7.37
C SER A 199 -6.21 8.81 6.43
N CYS A 200 -6.97 7.78 6.16
CA CYS A 200 -6.67 6.81 5.13
C CYS A 200 -7.88 6.67 4.20
N MET A 201 -7.65 6.70 2.91
CA MET A 201 -8.71 6.69 1.90
C MET A 201 -8.39 5.71 0.78
N SER A 202 -9.42 5.17 0.16
CA SER A 202 -9.28 4.48 -1.12
C SER A 202 -9.44 5.50 -2.25
N SER A 203 -8.50 5.52 -3.19
CA SER A 203 -8.56 6.41 -4.35
C SER A 203 -9.34 5.75 -5.48
N THR A 204 -10.12 6.56 -6.18
CA THR A 204 -10.90 6.06 -7.33
C THR A 204 -10.24 6.36 -8.68
N LYS A 205 -9.67 7.57 -8.85
CA LYS A 205 -9.09 8.01 -10.14
C LYS A 205 -7.88 8.92 -10.00
N LEU A 206 -7.54 9.35 -8.78
CA LEU A 206 -6.45 10.31 -8.56
C LEU A 206 -5.08 9.65 -8.58
N ILE A 207 -5.01 8.42 -8.07
CA ILE A 207 -3.80 7.62 -8.03
C ILE A 207 -4.13 6.17 -8.36
N GLU A 208 -3.37 5.57 -9.24
CA GLU A 208 -3.52 4.18 -9.68
C GLU A 208 -2.20 3.44 -9.51
N CYS A 209 -2.27 2.11 -9.37
CA CYS A 209 -1.12 1.23 -9.34
C CYS A 209 -1.42 -0.07 -10.08
N ARG A 210 -0.40 -0.69 -10.65
CA ARG A 210 -0.44 -2.04 -11.18
C ARG A 210 0.60 -2.87 -10.45
N MET A 211 0.16 -3.68 -9.48
CA MET A 211 1.08 -4.34 -8.55
C MET A 211 1.79 -5.57 -9.13
N TYR A 212 1.03 -6.54 -9.65
CA TYR A 212 1.56 -7.83 -10.08
C TYR A 212 0.92 -8.25 -11.39
N ASP A 213 1.72 -8.60 -12.38
CA ASP A 213 1.28 -9.02 -13.71
C ASP A 213 1.08 -10.54 -13.82
N SER A 214 1.58 -11.31 -12.86
CA SER A 214 1.54 -12.77 -12.85
C SER A 214 1.11 -13.34 -11.49
N ILE A 215 0.55 -14.55 -11.51
CA ILE A 215 0.14 -15.27 -10.29
C ILE A 215 1.37 -15.56 -9.41
N SER A 216 2.51 -15.94 -10.01
CA SER A 216 3.73 -16.22 -9.27
C SER A 216 4.23 -15.00 -8.50
N ALA A 217 4.30 -13.85 -9.17
CA ALA A 217 4.68 -12.58 -8.54
C ALA A 217 3.70 -12.16 -7.42
N ALA A 218 2.39 -12.34 -7.66
CA ALA A 218 1.37 -12.07 -6.65
C ALA A 218 1.50 -12.98 -5.42
N ILE A 219 1.71 -14.29 -5.64
CA ILE A 219 1.91 -15.24 -4.53
C ILE A 219 3.17 -14.87 -3.74
N GLU A 220 4.27 -14.52 -4.40
CA GLU A 220 5.49 -14.12 -3.72
C GLU A 220 5.30 -12.80 -2.95
N GLY A 221 4.72 -11.80 -3.58
CA GLY A 221 4.52 -10.49 -2.96
C GLY A 221 3.53 -10.52 -1.79
N PHE A 222 2.33 -11.05 -1.99
CA PHE A 222 1.31 -11.08 -0.94
C PHE A 222 1.67 -11.98 0.24
N SER A 223 2.31 -13.15 0.00
CA SER A 223 2.70 -14.05 1.09
C SER A 223 3.68 -13.43 2.08
N LYS A 224 4.42 -12.38 1.69
CA LYS A 224 5.34 -11.66 2.59
C LYS A 224 4.61 -10.89 3.69
N ASN A 225 3.42 -10.35 3.38
CA ASN A 225 2.72 -9.39 4.23
C ASN A 225 1.34 -9.85 4.69
N ILE A 226 0.83 -11.00 4.20
CA ILE A 226 -0.55 -11.44 4.45
C ILE A 226 -0.88 -11.58 5.94
N THR A 227 0.04 -12.08 6.74
CA THR A 227 -0.16 -12.21 8.19
C THR A 227 -0.20 -10.86 8.89
N LEU A 228 0.61 -9.90 8.45
CA LEU A 228 0.60 -8.53 8.99
C LEU A 228 -0.73 -7.82 8.68
N MET A 229 -1.27 -8.03 7.49
CA MET A 229 -2.59 -7.50 7.10
C MET A 229 -3.72 -8.10 7.94
N LEU A 230 -3.56 -9.34 8.41
CA LEU A 230 -4.53 -10.09 9.23
C LEU A 230 -4.16 -10.10 10.72
N GLY A 231 -3.51 -9.05 11.23
CA GLY A 231 -3.23 -8.87 12.65
C GLY A 231 -1.99 -9.58 13.19
N GLY A 232 -1.09 -10.06 12.30
CA GLY A 232 0.20 -10.65 12.70
C GLY A 232 0.13 -12.12 13.17
N SER A 233 -1.04 -12.76 13.12
CA SER A 233 -1.25 -14.12 13.60
C SER A 233 -1.72 -15.06 12.49
N TYR A 234 -1.04 -16.20 12.33
CA TYR A 234 -1.48 -17.27 11.42
C TYR A 234 -2.83 -17.87 11.81
N ALA A 235 -3.13 -17.95 13.10
CA ALA A 235 -4.41 -18.46 13.58
C ALA A 235 -5.55 -17.51 13.15
N ILE A 236 -5.38 -16.21 13.30
CA ILE A 236 -6.36 -15.21 12.86
C ILE A 236 -6.51 -15.26 11.33
N ALA A 237 -5.40 -15.36 10.60
CA ALA A 237 -5.44 -15.47 9.15
C ALA A 237 -6.19 -16.72 8.67
N LEU A 238 -5.96 -17.86 9.32
CA LEU A 238 -6.65 -19.12 9.03
C LEU A 238 -8.15 -19.03 9.36
N ILE A 239 -8.50 -18.48 10.52
CA ILE A 239 -9.91 -18.28 10.90
C ILE A 239 -10.62 -17.38 9.90
N TYR A 240 -10.01 -16.25 9.53
CA TYR A 240 -10.55 -15.34 8.51
C TYR A 240 -10.80 -16.08 7.19
N TRP A 241 -9.80 -16.84 6.72
CA TRP A 241 -9.92 -17.60 5.47
C TRP A 241 -11.01 -18.67 5.55
N ILE A 242 -11.11 -19.44 6.64
CA ILE A 242 -12.15 -20.45 6.84
C ILE A 242 -13.54 -19.81 6.80
N LEU A 243 -13.74 -18.73 7.56
CA LEU A 243 -15.02 -18.04 7.62
C LEU A 243 -15.44 -17.48 6.26
N THR A 244 -14.53 -16.91 5.49
CA THR A 244 -14.86 -16.27 4.20
C THR A 244 -14.84 -17.24 3.00
N SER A 245 -14.33 -18.47 3.14
CA SER A 245 -14.26 -19.45 2.05
C SER A 245 -15.23 -20.62 2.20
N ILE A 246 -15.26 -21.24 3.38
CA ILE A 246 -16.07 -22.45 3.66
C ILE A 246 -17.03 -22.27 4.83
N GLY A 247 -17.15 -21.09 5.41
CA GLY A 247 -18.08 -20.78 6.51
C GLY A 247 -19.54 -21.11 6.19
N TRP A 248 -19.94 -20.98 4.92
CA TRP A 248 -21.27 -21.38 4.43
C TRP A 248 -21.59 -22.86 4.73
N LEU A 249 -20.59 -23.75 4.73
CA LEU A 249 -20.79 -25.16 5.04
C LEU A 249 -21.20 -25.37 6.50
N ALA A 250 -20.54 -24.66 7.44
CA ALA A 250 -20.91 -24.70 8.85
C ALA A 250 -22.33 -24.17 9.11
N VAL A 251 -22.70 -23.09 8.39
CA VAL A 251 -24.08 -22.56 8.45
C VAL A 251 -25.09 -23.55 7.89
N TRP A 252 -24.80 -24.18 6.75
CA TRP A 252 -25.67 -25.18 6.14
C TRP A 252 -25.90 -26.41 7.05
N LEU A 253 -24.82 -26.91 7.67
CA LEU A 253 -24.91 -28.09 8.55
C LEU A 253 -25.58 -27.77 9.90
N GLY A 254 -25.41 -26.56 10.43
CA GLY A 254 -25.93 -26.17 11.73
C GLY A 254 -27.31 -25.51 11.68
N ARG A 255 -27.52 -24.59 10.75
CA ARG A 255 -28.72 -23.76 10.62
C ARG A 255 -28.98 -23.45 9.13
N ALA A 256 -29.46 -24.42 8.39
CA ALA A 256 -29.70 -24.30 6.95
C ALA A 256 -30.66 -23.14 6.58
N ASP A 257 -31.55 -22.74 7.50
CA ASP A 257 -32.43 -21.57 7.36
C ASP A 257 -31.65 -20.23 7.25
N LEU A 258 -30.45 -20.18 7.79
CA LEU A 258 -29.57 -19.00 7.72
C LEU A 258 -28.60 -19.00 6.51
N LEU A 259 -28.60 -20.05 5.69
CA LEU A 259 -27.69 -20.15 4.55
C LEU A 259 -27.89 -19.01 3.53
N LEU A 260 -29.15 -18.73 3.17
CA LEU A 260 -29.44 -17.65 2.22
C LEU A 260 -29.03 -16.27 2.75
N PRO A 261 -29.39 -15.85 3.98
CA PRO A 261 -28.88 -14.62 4.58
C PRO A 261 -27.36 -14.54 4.61
N TYR A 262 -26.67 -15.64 4.94
CA TYR A 262 -25.21 -15.70 4.95
C TYR A 262 -24.61 -15.42 3.57
N LEU A 263 -25.08 -16.13 2.52
CA LEU A 263 -24.59 -15.94 1.16
C LEU A 263 -24.89 -14.53 0.63
N LEU A 264 -26.06 -13.97 0.95
CA LEU A 264 -26.40 -12.59 0.60
C LEU A 264 -25.45 -11.58 1.29
N THR A 265 -25.06 -11.85 2.53
CA THR A 265 -24.09 -11.01 3.26
C THR A 265 -22.70 -11.06 2.62
N GLU A 266 -22.22 -12.25 2.24
CA GLU A 266 -20.95 -12.42 1.53
C GLU A 266 -20.95 -11.66 0.19
N VAL A 267 -22.02 -11.76 -0.59
CA VAL A 267 -22.18 -11.01 -1.83
C VAL A 267 -22.21 -9.50 -1.56
N ALA A 268 -22.97 -9.06 -0.55
CA ALA A 268 -23.07 -7.65 -0.20
C ALA A 268 -21.71 -7.06 0.22
N ILE A 269 -20.89 -7.79 0.99
CA ILE A 269 -19.52 -7.38 1.35
C ILE A 269 -18.68 -7.21 0.08
N ARG A 270 -18.71 -8.17 -0.86
CA ARG A 270 -17.96 -8.09 -2.12
C ARG A 270 -18.41 -6.94 -3.00
N VAL A 271 -19.70 -6.68 -3.09
CA VAL A 271 -20.26 -5.52 -3.80
C VAL A 271 -19.75 -4.23 -3.16
N PHE A 272 -19.87 -4.10 -1.84
CA PHE A 272 -19.41 -2.92 -1.10
C PHE A 272 -17.91 -2.67 -1.29
N VAL A 273 -17.09 -3.72 -1.12
CA VAL A 273 -15.63 -3.63 -1.33
C VAL A 273 -15.31 -3.20 -2.76
N SER A 274 -16.00 -3.79 -3.76
CA SER A 274 -15.79 -3.45 -5.17
C SER A 274 -16.12 -1.99 -5.47
N LEU A 275 -17.22 -1.47 -4.92
CA LEU A 275 -17.62 -0.07 -5.05
C LEU A 275 -16.58 0.86 -4.39
N CYS A 276 -16.18 0.57 -3.16
CA CYS A 276 -15.23 1.38 -2.40
C CYS A 276 -13.83 1.40 -3.01
N SER A 277 -13.42 0.31 -3.69
CA SER A 277 -12.10 0.19 -4.33
C SER A 277 -12.11 0.44 -5.85
N ASN A 278 -13.29 0.81 -6.40
CA ASN A 278 -13.50 1.03 -7.82
C ASN A 278 -13.06 -0.18 -8.69
N GLN A 279 -13.43 -1.37 -8.23
CA GLN A 279 -13.19 -2.65 -8.91
C GLN A 279 -14.46 -3.17 -9.57
N SER A 280 -14.30 -4.14 -10.49
CA SER A 280 -15.45 -4.77 -11.15
C SER A 280 -16.22 -5.68 -10.19
N ILE A 281 -17.47 -5.34 -9.91
CA ILE A 281 -18.39 -6.16 -9.09
C ILE A 281 -18.53 -7.55 -9.70
N VAL A 282 -18.74 -7.63 -11.01
CA VAL A 282 -18.98 -8.89 -11.73
C VAL A 282 -17.79 -9.84 -11.55
N TYR A 283 -16.57 -9.37 -11.80
CA TYR A 283 -15.38 -10.21 -11.62
C TYR A 283 -15.17 -10.61 -10.16
N ASN A 284 -15.41 -9.72 -9.20
CA ASN A 284 -15.21 -10.02 -7.78
C ASN A 284 -16.25 -11.00 -7.23
N ILE A 285 -17.41 -11.12 -7.86
CA ILE A 285 -18.40 -12.16 -7.51
C ILE A 285 -18.07 -13.48 -8.21
N ILE A 286 -17.88 -13.47 -9.53
CA ILE A 286 -17.67 -14.70 -10.31
C ILE A 286 -16.34 -15.39 -9.92
N LEU A 287 -15.29 -14.61 -9.67
CA LEU A 287 -13.97 -15.12 -9.33
C LEU A 287 -13.77 -15.33 -7.82
N ALA A 288 -14.81 -15.12 -7.01
CA ALA A 288 -14.73 -15.27 -5.56
C ALA A 288 -14.10 -16.62 -5.12
N PRO A 289 -14.48 -17.78 -5.67
CA PRO A 289 -13.85 -19.05 -5.29
C PRO A 289 -12.34 -19.06 -5.59
N SER A 290 -11.93 -18.60 -6.77
CA SER A 290 -10.51 -18.56 -7.17
C SER A 290 -9.70 -17.56 -6.32
N GLN A 291 -10.30 -16.42 -5.97
CA GLN A 291 -9.69 -15.43 -5.05
C GLN A 291 -9.47 -16.04 -3.66
N GLN A 292 -10.44 -16.78 -3.13
CA GLN A 292 -10.31 -17.45 -1.83
C GLN A 292 -9.28 -18.58 -1.84
N LEU A 293 -9.19 -19.35 -2.92
CA LEU A 293 -8.13 -20.36 -3.08
C LEU A 293 -6.74 -19.72 -3.07
N LEU A 294 -6.55 -18.62 -3.79
CA LEU A 294 -5.29 -17.88 -3.77
C LEU A 294 -4.99 -17.28 -2.40
N LEU A 295 -5.98 -16.75 -1.70
CA LEU A 295 -5.78 -16.26 -0.33
C LEU A 295 -5.26 -17.37 0.58
N GLY A 296 -5.84 -18.57 0.51
CA GLY A 296 -5.34 -19.75 1.23
C GLY A 296 -3.89 -20.08 0.87
N LEU A 297 -3.54 -20.03 -0.41
CA LEU A 297 -2.16 -20.26 -0.88
C LEU A 297 -1.19 -19.18 -0.34
N PHE A 298 -1.59 -17.91 -0.27
CA PHE A 298 -0.77 -16.85 0.32
C PHE A 298 -0.47 -17.14 1.80
N ILE A 299 -1.48 -17.56 2.57
CA ILE A 299 -1.33 -17.89 3.99
C ILE A 299 -0.42 -19.11 4.18
N ILE A 300 -0.65 -20.19 3.40
CA ILE A 300 0.16 -21.42 3.46
C ILE A 300 1.61 -21.10 3.11
N LYS A 301 1.87 -20.39 2.00
CA LYS A 301 3.23 -20.03 1.59
C LYS A 301 3.93 -19.16 2.63
N SER A 302 3.21 -18.19 3.20
CA SER A 302 3.73 -17.35 4.28
C SER A 302 4.16 -18.20 5.49
N TRP A 303 3.32 -19.16 5.89
CA TRP A 303 3.61 -20.07 6.99
C TRP A 303 4.82 -20.97 6.70
N VAL A 304 4.87 -21.60 5.53
CA VAL A 304 6.00 -22.43 5.12
C VAL A 304 7.31 -21.66 5.11
N ASN A 305 7.31 -20.43 4.56
CA ASN A 305 8.50 -19.57 4.54
C ASN A 305 8.97 -19.23 5.96
N SER A 306 8.03 -18.98 6.87
CA SER A 306 8.31 -18.72 8.29
C SER A 306 8.98 -19.93 8.98
N GLN A 307 8.50 -21.16 8.71
CA GLN A 307 9.08 -22.39 9.28
C GLN A 307 10.49 -22.68 8.74
N ARG A 308 10.71 -22.41 7.45
CA ARG A 308 12.01 -22.63 6.80
C ARG A 308 13.07 -21.62 7.19
N ARG A 309 12.75 -20.59 7.98
CA ARG A 309 13.63 -19.44 8.29
C ARG A 309 14.29 -18.85 7.02
N GLN A 310 13.66 -19.03 5.87
CA GLN A 310 14.14 -18.42 4.65
C GLN A 310 14.01 -16.92 4.79
N GLY A 311 15.14 -16.22 4.75
CA GLY A 311 15.16 -14.77 4.72
C GLY A 311 14.27 -14.29 3.58
N LEU A 312 13.34 -13.40 3.88
CA LEU A 312 12.53 -12.79 2.84
C LEU A 312 13.43 -11.90 2.00
N THR A 313 13.27 -11.97 0.68
CA THR A 313 14.00 -11.11 -0.24
C THR A 313 13.08 -10.07 -0.85
N TRP A 314 13.58 -8.87 -1.03
CA TRP A 314 12.91 -7.80 -1.76
C TRP A 314 13.89 -7.19 -2.77
N LYS A 315 13.53 -7.25 -4.06
CA LYS A 315 14.37 -6.76 -5.16
C LYS A 315 15.83 -7.20 -5.05
N GLY A 316 16.04 -8.49 -4.78
CA GLY A 316 17.37 -9.11 -4.67
C GLY A 316 18.08 -8.96 -3.33
N ARG A 317 17.52 -8.25 -2.35
CA ARG A 317 18.10 -8.10 -0.99
C ARG A 317 17.31 -8.88 0.05
N SER A 318 18.01 -9.45 1.04
CA SER A 318 17.37 -10.01 2.26
C SER A 318 16.73 -8.89 3.07
N ILE A 319 15.53 -9.14 3.57
CA ILE A 319 14.76 -8.22 4.42
C ILE A 319 14.36 -8.88 5.75
#